data_4a3e78b54779b4339279940fda190b1d
#
_entry.id   4a3e78b54779b4339279940fda190b1d
#
_cell.length_a   1.000
_cell.length_b   1.000
_cell.length_c   1.000
_cell.angle_alpha   90.00
_cell.angle_beta   90.00
_cell.angle_gamma   90.00
#
_symmetry.space_group_name_H-M   'P 1'
#
loop_
_entity.id
_entity.type
_entity.pdbx_description
1 polymer ?
#
loop_
_entity_poly.entity_id
_entity_poly.type
_entity_poly.pdbx_seq_one_letter_code
_entity_poly.pdbx_strand_id
1 'polypeptide(L)'
;MIKFEWDNNKNLINIKKHKISFEDAIYVFSDKNALIMKDEEHSDYEDRFITMGNIKGKFIVVVIHTDRTKSSNEEVIRIISARYATKNEINQYYNRGDYE
;
A
#
# COMPACT_ATOMS: atom_id res chain seq x y z
N MET A 1 -5.74 -3.83 -16.43
CA MET A 1 -6.68 -3.29 -15.42
C MET A 1 -6.32 -3.82 -14.04
N ILE A 2 -6.29 -2.97 -13.04
CA ILE A 2 -6.00 -3.38 -11.67
C ILE A 2 -7.32 -3.57 -10.91
N LYS A 3 -7.44 -4.71 -10.26
CA LYS A 3 -8.58 -5.02 -9.41
C LYS A 3 -8.08 -5.12 -7.97
N PHE A 4 -8.78 -4.48 -7.05
CA PHE A 4 -8.44 -4.53 -5.63
C PHE A 4 -9.42 -5.40 -4.88
N GLU A 5 -8.92 -6.17 -3.91
CA GLU A 5 -9.77 -6.96 -3.04
C GLU A 5 -9.29 -6.86 -1.60
N TRP A 6 -10.19 -7.12 -0.67
CA TRP A 6 -9.87 -7.16 0.76
C TRP A 6 -10.99 -7.80 1.55
N ASP A 7 -10.68 -8.13 2.79
CA ASP A 7 -11.64 -8.62 3.76
C ASP A 7 -12.34 -7.42 4.41
N ASN A 8 -13.67 -7.38 4.35
CA ASN A 8 -14.44 -6.25 4.89
C ASN A 8 -14.25 -6.06 6.39
N ASN A 9 -14.11 -7.15 7.15
CA ASN A 9 -13.87 -7.06 8.58
C ASN A 9 -12.50 -6.43 8.87
N LYS A 10 -11.49 -6.78 8.09
CA LYS A 10 -10.16 -6.17 8.22
C LYS A 10 -10.20 -4.69 7.88
N ASN A 11 -11.00 -4.30 6.90
CA ASN A 11 -11.18 -2.89 6.56
C ASN A 11 -11.76 -2.11 7.74
N LEU A 12 -12.81 -2.64 8.37
CA LEU A 12 -13.43 -2.00 9.53
C LEU A 12 -12.45 -1.89 10.70
N ILE A 13 -11.69 -2.94 10.98
CA ILE A 13 -10.67 -2.93 12.01
C ILE A 13 -9.60 -1.88 11.71
N ASN A 14 -9.19 -1.81 10.45
CA ASN A 14 -8.17 -0.86 10.00
C ASN A 14 -8.63 0.59 10.19
N ILE A 15 -9.87 0.90 9.83
CA ILE A 15 -10.44 2.24 10.03
C ILE A 15 -10.42 2.60 11.52
N LYS A 16 -10.81 1.68 12.38
CA LYS A 16 -10.83 1.91 13.81
C LYS A 16 -9.44 2.14 14.38
N LYS A 17 -8.47 1.34 13.92
CA LYS A 17 -7.10 1.36 14.45
C LYS A 17 -6.25 2.48 13.87
N HIS A 18 -6.34 2.72 12.57
CA HIS A 18 -5.44 3.62 11.84
C HIS A 18 -6.13 4.82 11.21
N LYS A 19 -7.45 4.90 11.32
CA LYS A 19 -8.25 6.05 10.83
C LYS A 19 -8.20 6.24 9.32
N ILE A 20 -7.98 5.16 8.61
CA ILE A 20 -8.00 5.17 7.14
C ILE A 20 -8.66 3.90 6.62
N SER A 21 -9.53 4.05 5.63
CA SER A 21 -10.18 2.93 4.95
C SER A 21 -9.30 2.37 3.85
N PHE A 22 -9.54 1.12 3.47
CA PHE A 22 -8.86 0.54 2.31
C PHE A 22 -9.29 1.24 1.02
N GLU A 23 -10.57 1.69 0.95
CA GLU A 23 -11.06 2.45 -0.19
C GLU A 23 -10.26 3.73 -0.44
N ASP A 24 -9.85 4.41 0.62
CA ASP A 24 -9.01 5.60 0.49
C ASP A 24 -7.54 5.22 0.25
N ALA A 25 -7.08 4.17 0.90
CA ALA A 25 -5.67 3.76 0.85
C ALA A 25 -5.24 3.32 -0.56
N ILE A 26 -6.13 2.73 -1.35
CA ILE A 26 -5.78 2.24 -2.68
C ILE A 26 -5.33 3.33 -3.64
N TYR A 27 -5.59 4.59 -3.32
CA TYR A 27 -5.11 5.70 -4.15
C TYR A 27 -3.59 5.84 -4.18
N VAL A 28 -2.86 5.16 -3.25
CA VAL A 28 -1.39 5.11 -3.33
C VAL A 28 -0.93 4.49 -4.66
N PHE A 29 -1.73 3.58 -5.22
CA PHE A 29 -1.38 2.92 -6.48
C PHE A 29 -1.55 3.82 -7.70
N SER A 30 -2.18 4.98 -7.53
CA SER A 30 -2.28 6.00 -8.57
C SER A 30 -1.16 7.03 -8.48
N ASP A 31 -0.35 6.99 -7.44
CA ASP A 31 0.79 7.89 -7.29
C ASP A 31 1.96 7.37 -8.12
N LYS A 32 2.31 8.09 -9.18
CA LYS A 32 3.43 7.69 -10.05
C LYS A 32 4.78 7.71 -9.34
N ASN A 33 4.86 8.36 -8.20
CA ASN A 33 6.07 8.44 -7.37
C ASN A 33 6.06 7.47 -6.20
N ALA A 34 5.10 6.56 -6.14
CA ALA A 34 5.01 5.59 -5.06
C ALA A 34 6.28 4.73 -4.96
N LEU A 35 6.64 4.40 -3.74
CA LEU A 35 7.73 3.47 -3.46
C LEU A 35 7.14 2.09 -3.18
N ILE A 36 7.68 1.07 -3.83
CA ILE A 36 7.22 -0.31 -3.65
C ILE A 36 8.41 -1.15 -3.19
N MET A 37 8.21 -1.87 -2.09
CA MET A 37 9.24 -2.74 -1.53
C MET A 37 8.64 -4.10 -1.23
N LYS A 38 9.46 -5.14 -1.31
CA LYS A 38 9.04 -6.47 -0.90
C LYS A 38 9.23 -6.61 0.62
N ASP A 39 8.22 -7.13 1.30
CA ASP A 39 8.29 -7.39 2.74
C ASP A 39 8.85 -8.79 2.95
N GLU A 40 10.17 -8.91 3.04
CA GLU A 40 10.87 -10.17 3.15
C GLU A 40 10.53 -10.93 4.45
N GLU A 41 10.27 -10.21 5.53
CA GLU A 41 9.99 -10.83 6.84
C GLU A 41 8.65 -11.56 6.88
N HIS A 42 7.69 -11.11 6.06
CA HIS A 42 6.32 -11.60 6.11
C HIS A 42 5.89 -12.29 4.83
N SER A 43 6.84 -12.80 4.04
CA SER A 43 6.57 -13.44 2.75
C SER A 43 6.67 -14.96 2.79
N ASP A 44 6.28 -15.61 3.90
CA ASP A 44 6.45 -17.06 4.09
C ASP A 44 5.59 -17.91 3.16
N TYR A 45 4.34 -17.53 2.95
CA TYR A 45 3.38 -18.31 2.16
C TYR A 45 3.00 -17.65 0.85
N GLU A 46 3.02 -16.33 0.82
CA GLU A 46 2.82 -15.54 -0.40
C GLU A 46 3.61 -14.25 -0.26
N ASP A 47 4.02 -13.71 -1.40
CA ASP A 47 4.83 -12.50 -1.39
C ASP A 47 4.02 -11.32 -0.91
N ARG A 48 4.51 -10.63 0.10
CA ARG A 48 3.94 -9.39 0.59
C ARG A 48 4.78 -8.22 0.14
N PHE A 49 4.08 -7.14 -0.16
CA PHE A 49 4.69 -5.89 -0.62
C PHE A 49 4.22 -4.74 0.24
N ILE A 50 5.05 -3.72 0.29
CA ILE A 50 4.74 -2.47 0.98
C ILE A 50 4.78 -1.37 -0.08
N THR A 51 3.66 -0.69 -0.27
CA THR A 51 3.59 0.46 -1.18
C THR A 51 3.35 1.70 -0.37
N MET A 52 4.22 2.69 -0.53
CA MET A 52 4.10 3.97 0.14
C MET A 52 3.86 5.04 -0.91
N GLY A 53 2.75 5.76 -0.79
CA GLY A 53 2.36 6.74 -1.79
C GLY A 53 1.59 7.91 -1.20
N ASN A 54 1.45 8.94 -2.02
CA ASN A 54 0.72 10.14 -1.68
C ASN A 54 -0.73 10.00 -2.10
N ILE A 55 -1.67 10.24 -1.18
CA ILE A 55 -3.08 10.31 -1.51
C ILE A 55 -3.58 11.74 -1.33
N LYS A 56 -4.45 12.18 -2.24
CA LYS A 56 -5.07 13.53 -2.20
C LYS A 56 -4.04 14.67 -2.20
N GLY A 57 -2.82 14.41 -2.66
CA GLY A 57 -1.75 15.41 -2.69
C GLY A 57 -1.28 15.88 -1.32
N LYS A 58 -1.65 15.17 -0.24
CA LYS A 58 -1.53 15.68 1.11
C LYS A 58 -0.97 14.68 2.12
N PHE A 59 -1.33 13.41 1.99
CA PHE A 59 -0.99 12.39 2.99
C PHE A 59 -0.14 11.29 2.38
N ILE A 60 0.90 10.89 3.07
CA ILE A 60 1.67 9.71 2.71
C ILE A 60 1.11 8.52 3.46
N VAL A 61 0.74 7.49 2.74
CA VAL A 61 0.07 6.30 3.27
C VAL A 61 0.90 5.07 2.92
N VAL A 62 0.98 4.13 3.86
CA VAL A 62 1.69 2.87 3.71
C VAL A 62 0.67 1.75 3.62
N VAL A 63 0.71 0.99 2.55
CA VAL A 63 -0.21 -0.13 2.29
C VAL A 63 0.56 -1.43 2.25
N ILE A 64 0.12 -2.40 3.03
CA ILE A 64 0.64 -3.76 2.98
C ILE A 64 -0.32 -4.57 2.12
N HIS A 65 0.21 -5.28 1.12
CA HIS A 65 -0.63 -6.00 0.17
C HIS A 65 0.08 -7.21 -0.41
N THR A 66 -0.68 -8.05 -1.07
CA THR A 66 -0.15 -9.18 -1.85
C THR A 66 -0.59 -9.01 -3.30
N ASP A 67 0.11 -9.68 -4.20
CA ASP A 67 -0.26 -9.74 -5.60
C ASP A 67 -0.88 -11.10 -5.86
N ARG A 68 -2.14 -11.12 -6.28
CA ARG A 68 -2.89 -12.33 -6.59
C ARG A 68 -3.28 -12.42 -8.05
N THR A 69 -2.46 -11.84 -8.91
CA THR A 69 -2.70 -11.82 -10.35
C THR A 69 -2.80 -13.24 -10.90
N LYS A 70 -3.90 -13.52 -11.59
CA LYS A 70 -4.19 -14.84 -12.14
C LYS A 70 -4.04 -14.93 -13.66
N SER A 71 -3.95 -13.80 -14.33
CA SER A 71 -3.81 -13.76 -15.78
C SER A 71 -3.04 -12.51 -16.19
N SER A 72 -2.54 -12.50 -17.43
CA SER A 72 -1.81 -11.37 -17.96
C SER A 72 -2.68 -10.13 -18.20
N ASN A 73 -4.01 -10.30 -18.25
CA ASN A 73 -4.93 -9.22 -18.56
C ASN A 73 -5.56 -8.60 -17.31
N GLU A 74 -5.38 -9.21 -16.16
CA GLU A 74 -6.03 -8.76 -14.94
C GLU A 74 -5.05 -8.87 -13.78
N GLU A 75 -4.67 -7.72 -13.25
CA GLU A 75 -3.83 -7.63 -12.06
C GLU A 75 -4.72 -7.52 -10.83
N VAL A 76 -4.53 -8.41 -9.87
CA VAL A 76 -5.31 -8.44 -8.62
C VAL A 76 -4.39 -8.16 -7.45
N ILE A 77 -4.71 -7.12 -6.70
CA ILE A 77 -3.96 -6.72 -5.51
C ILE A 77 -4.88 -6.87 -4.30
N ARG A 78 -4.44 -7.67 -3.32
CA ARG A 78 -5.18 -7.85 -2.08
C ARG A 78 -4.59 -6.99 -0.98
N ILE A 79 -5.41 -6.10 -0.43
CA ILE A 79 -5.01 -5.19 0.64
C ILE A 79 -5.10 -5.92 1.98
N ILE A 80 -4.04 -5.82 2.77
CA ILE A 80 -3.94 -6.45 4.08
C ILE A 80 -4.07 -5.42 5.19
N SER A 81 -3.38 -4.30 5.08
CA SER A 81 -3.46 -3.21 6.04
C SER A 81 -3.03 -1.90 5.41
N ALA A 82 -3.42 -0.80 6.04
CA ALA A 82 -3.06 0.53 5.60
C ALA A 82 -2.92 1.44 6.81
N ARG A 83 -1.95 2.34 6.75
CA ARG A 83 -1.73 3.32 7.82
C ARG A 83 -1.06 4.57 7.26
N TYR A 84 -1.14 5.65 8.00
CA TYR A 84 -0.39 6.85 7.65
C TYR A 84 1.09 6.60 7.92
N ALA A 85 1.94 7.21 7.12
CA ALA A 85 3.38 7.06 7.22
C ALA A 85 3.91 7.75 8.46
N THR A 86 5.00 7.19 9.02
CA THR A 86 5.76 7.84 10.09
C THR A 86 6.56 9.00 9.50
N LYS A 87 7.11 9.84 10.37
CA LYS A 87 7.95 10.96 9.96
C LYS A 87 9.17 10.49 9.14
N ASN A 88 9.80 9.40 9.56
CA ASN A 88 10.94 8.83 8.84
C ASN A 88 10.53 8.33 7.46
N GLU A 89 9.38 7.70 7.36
CA GLU A 89 8.86 7.20 6.08
C GLU A 89 8.51 8.36 5.14
N ILE A 90 7.94 9.43 5.67
CA ILE A 90 7.65 10.64 4.89
C ILE A 90 8.95 11.20 4.32
N ASN A 91 10.00 11.26 5.14
CA ASN A 91 11.31 11.72 4.69
C ASN A 91 11.89 10.83 3.60
N GLN A 92 11.75 9.52 3.73
CA GLN A 92 12.19 8.58 2.69
C GLN A 92 11.45 8.83 1.36
N TYR A 93 10.16 9.05 1.45
CA TYR A 93 9.35 9.29 0.26
C TYR A 93 9.81 10.53 -0.50
N TYR A 94 10.01 11.65 0.20
CA TYR A 94 10.37 12.91 -0.45
C TYR A 94 11.85 13.04 -0.81
N ASN A 95 12.72 12.36 -0.07
CA ASN A 95 14.17 12.55 -0.23
C ASN A 95 14.88 11.43 -0.99
N ARG A 96 14.14 10.50 -1.55
CA ARG A 96 14.74 9.35 -2.25
C ARG A 96 15.64 9.73 -3.41
N GLY A 97 15.35 10.87 -4.05
CA GLY A 97 16.17 11.37 -5.15
C GLY A 97 17.56 11.83 -4.73
N ASP A 98 17.75 12.08 -3.45
CA ASP A 98 19.03 12.53 -2.90
C ASP A 98 20.11 11.44 -2.89
N TYR A 99 19.69 10.20 -3.13
CA TYR A 99 20.58 9.05 -3.09
C TYR A 99 20.97 8.52 -4.49
N GLU A 100 20.55 9.23 -5.51
CA GLU A 100 20.87 8.87 -6.89
C GLU A 100 22.13 9.60 -7.41
#